data_20a541dd008ea61ff8071814e5057840
#
_entry.id   20a541dd008ea61ff8071814e5057840
#
_cell.length_a   1.000
_cell.length_b   1.000
_cell.length_c   1.000
_cell.angle_alpha   90.00
_cell.angle_beta   90.00
_cell.angle_gamma   90.00
#
_symmetry.space_group_name_H-M   'P 1'
#
loop_
_entity.id
_entity.type
_entity.pdbx_description
1 polymer ?
#
loop_
_entity_poly.entity_id
_entity_poly.type
_entity_poly.pdbx_seq_one_letter_code
_entity_poly.pdbx_strand_id
1 'polypeptide(L)'
;EMCIRDRQYGIPEDFHTKCDLHIHAPEGAVPKDGPSAGVTMATAIISALSGRPVRGDIAMTGEITLHGKVLPIGGLREKSMAAYKAGIHTVIIPEENLPDLEEVDETVREHVTFVPAKTLDTVLNTALVPAEPAAEAQTAAAELCHV
;
A
#
# COMPACT_ATOMS: atom_id res chain seq x y z
N GLU A 1 1.09 -11.28 16.43
CA GLU A 1 1.32 -9.88 15.99
C GLU A 1 0.31 -9.41 14.92
N MET A 2 -0.17 -10.29 14.04
CA MET A 2 -1.25 -9.93 13.10
C MET A 2 -2.51 -9.45 13.84
N CYS A 3 -2.96 -10.13 14.88
CA CYS A 3 -4.14 -9.74 15.65
C CYS A 3 -4.05 -8.36 16.33
N ILE A 4 -2.86 -7.87 16.67
CA ILE A 4 -2.69 -6.52 17.24
C ILE A 4 -2.93 -5.47 16.16
N ARG A 5 -2.41 -5.70 14.96
CA ARG A 5 -2.60 -4.81 13.81
C ARG A 5 -4.06 -4.81 13.34
N ASP A 6 -4.71 -5.98 13.30
CA ASP A 6 -6.12 -6.11 12.93
C ASP A 6 -7.01 -5.24 13.84
N ARG A 7 -6.76 -5.26 15.17
CA ARG A 7 -7.45 -4.39 16.13
C ARG A 7 -7.19 -2.90 15.91
N GLN A 8 -5.97 -2.53 15.54
CA GLN A 8 -5.60 -1.13 15.28
C GLN A 8 -6.38 -0.54 14.09
N TYR A 9 -6.69 -1.37 13.09
CA TYR A 9 -7.44 -0.96 11.89
C TYR A 9 -8.93 -1.34 11.94
N GLY A 10 -9.41 -1.85 13.07
CA GLY A 10 -10.82 -2.22 13.26
C GLY A 10 -11.26 -3.43 12.46
N ILE A 11 -10.32 -4.29 12.03
CA ILE A 11 -10.60 -5.51 11.27
C ILE A 11 -11.10 -6.57 12.25
N PRO A 12 -12.28 -7.18 12.01
CA PRO A 12 -12.82 -8.25 12.87
C PRO A 12 -11.89 -9.46 12.91
N GLU A 13 -11.68 -10.05 14.08
CA GLU A 13 -10.80 -11.23 14.25
C GLU A 13 -11.27 -12.44 13.42
N ASP A 14 -12.57 -12.52 13.14
CA ASP A 14 -13.22 -13.59 12.41
C ASP A 14 -13.46 -13.30 10.92
N PHE A 15 -12.84 -12.24 10.36
CA PHE A 15 -13.03 -11.85 8.96
C PHE A 15 -12.76 -13.02 7.99
N HIS A 16 -11.77 -13.86 8.30
CA HIS A 16 -11.39 -15.02 7.49
C HIS A 16 -12.45 -16.12 7.40
N THR A 17 -13.44 -16.10 8.27
CA THR A 17 -14.60 -17.02 8.25
C THR A 17 -15.84 -16.39 7.62
N LYS A 18 -15.86 -15.07 7.48
CA LYS A 18 -17.02 -14.30 7.03
C LYS A 18 -16.87 -13.70 5.64
N CYS A 19 -15.64 -13.52 5.18
CA CYS A 19 -15.37 -12.83 3.91
C CYS A 19 -14.39 -13.63 3.05
N ASP A 20 -14.70 -13.75 1.77
CA ASP A 20 -13.75 -14.19 0.75
C ASP A 20 -13.05 -12.96 0.16
N LEU A 21 -11.74 -13.07 -0.06
CA LEU A 21 -10.94 -12.01 -0.66
C LEU A 21 -10.57 -12.38 -2.09
N HIS A 22 -10.99 -11.57 -3.05
CA HIS A 22 -10.55 -11.67 -4.44
C HIS A 22 -9.56 -10.56 -4.76
N ILE A 23 -8.35 -10.93 -5.21
CA ILE A 23 -7.31 -9.98 -5.61
C ILE A 23 -7.20 -10.00 -7.13
N HIS A 24 -7.45 -8.85 -7.76
CA HIS A 24 -7.28 -8.67 -9.18
C HIS A 24 -6.12 -7.70 -9.46
N ALA A 25 -5.13 -8.16 -10.22
CA ALA A 25 -4.08 -7.30 -10.75
C ALA A 25 -4.39 -7.00 -12.22
N PRO A 26 -4.73 -5.75 -12.61
CA PRO A 26 -4.99 -5.40 -14.00
C PRO A 26 -3.77 -5.67 -14.87
N GLU A 27 -3.97 -5.76 -16.19
CA GLU A 27 -2.94 -6.08 -17.18
C GLU A 27 -2.29 -7.47 -16.99
N GLY A 28 -3.13 -8.50 -16.83
CA GLY A 28 -2.69 -9.88 -16.63
C GLY A 28 -1.83 -10.49 -17.74
N ALA A 29 -1.80 -9.88 -18.93
CA ALA A 29 -0.95 -10.31 -20.05
C ALA A 29 0.54 -9.89 -19.85
N VAL A 30 0.82 -8.97 -18.94
CA VAL A 30 2.19 -8.56 -18.61
C VAL A 30 2.71 -9.45 -17.48
N PRO A 31 3.81 -10.20 -17.67
CA PRO A 31 4.42 -10.98 -16.60
C PRO A 31 4.75 -10.07 -15.41
N LYS A 32 4.30 -10.46 -14.24
CA LYS A 32 4.57 -9.75 -12.97
C LYS A 32 5.39 -10.67 -12.09
N ASP A 33 6.70 -10.49 -12.15
CA ASP A 33 7.64 -11.23 -11.34
C ASP A 33 8.13 -10.40 -10.16
N GLY A 34 8.34 -11.07 -9.04
CA GLY A 34 8.97 -10.50 -7.87
C GLY A 34 7.99 -9.94 -6.83
N PRO A 35 8.49 -9.77 -5.58
CA PRO A 35 7.69 -9.46 -4.40
C PRO A 35 7.41 -7.96 -4.21
N SER A 36 7.85 -7.10 -5.13
CA SER A 36 7.82 -5.63 -4.97
C SER A 36 6.42 -5.00 -4.88
N ALA A 37 5.36 -5.76 -5.17
CA ALA A 37 3.97 -5.35 -4.98
C ALA A 37 3.42 -5.69 -3.58
N GLY A 38 4.22 -6.29 -2.70
CA GLY A 38 3.76 -6.76 -1.39
C GLY A 38 3.11 -5.68 -0.54
N VAL A 39 3.73 -4.50 -0.44
CA VAL A 39 3.14 -3.38 0.32
C VAL A 39 1.83 -2.89 -0.30
N THR A 40 1.71 -2.88 -1.63
CA THR A 40 0.49 -2.46 -2.33
C THR A 40 -0.65 -3.43 -2.06
N MET A 41 -0.38 -4.74 -2.16
CA MET A 41 -1.38 -5.78 -1.90
C MET A 41 -1.84 -5.75 -0.45
N ALA A 42 -0.92 -5.64 0.51
CA ALA A 42 -1.24 -5.54 1.93
C ALA A 42 -2.08 -4.29 2.22
N THR A 43 -1.72 -3.15 1.63
CA THR A 43 -2.46 -1.89 1.80
C THR A 43 -3.87 -2.00 1.22
N ALA A 44 -4.04 -2.61 0.04
CA ALA A 44 -5.34 -2.82 -0.59
C ALA A 44 -6.26 -3.72 0.24
N ILE A 45 -5.73 -4.82 0.79
CA ILE A 45 -6.47 -5.73 1.66
C ILE A 45 -6.91 -5.01 2.94
N ILE A 46 -5.99 -4.29 3.60
CA ILE A 46 -6.30 -3.56 4.84
C ILE A 46 -7.31 -2.44 4.56
N SER A 47 -7.17 -1.73 3.44
CA SER A 47 -8.14 -0.72 3.01
C SER A 47 -9.54 -1.31 2.86
N ALA A 48 -9.68 -2.42 2.15
CA ALA A 48 -10.96 -3.10 1.94
C ALA A 48 -11.59 -3.58 3.26
N LEU A 49 -10.80 -4.22 4.14
CA LEU A 49 -11.29 -4.78 5.40
C LEU A 49 -11.59 -3.72 6.46
N SER A 50 -10.86 -2.60 6.46
CA SER A 50 -11.05 -1.51 7.41
C SER A 50 -12.04 -0.44 6.95
N GLY A 51 -12.47 -0.48 5.68
CA GLY A 51 -13.31 0.57 5.08
C GLY A 51 -12.59 1.92 4.88
N ARG A 52 -11.27 1.98 5.07
CA ARG A 52 -10.47 3.21 4.91
C ARG A 52 -9.91 3.30 3.49
N PRO A 53 -10.28 4.29 2.69
CA PRO A 53 -9.79 4.40 1.32
C PRO A 53 -8.31 4.71 1.26
N VAL A 54 -7.64 4.22 0.21
CA VAL A 54 -6.26 4.61 -0.13
C VAL A 54 -6.30 5.93 -0.88
N ARG A 55 -5.36 6.82 -0.60
CA ARG A 55 -5.18 8.08 -1.31
C ARG A 55 -4.84 7.81 -2.79
N GLY A 56 -5.50 8.51 -3.70
CA GLY A 56 -5.31 8.35 -5.15
C GLY A 56 -4.06 9.02 -5.73
N ASP A 57 -3.38 9.86 -4.94
CA ASP A 57 -2.19 10.62 -5.32
C ASP A 57 -0.87 9.95 -4.89
N ILE A 58 -0.93 8.70 -4.44
CA ILE A 58 0.22 7.94 -3.92
C ILE A 58 0.51 6.72 -4.78
N ALA A 59 1.77 6.49 -5.09
CA ALA A 59 2.29 5.21 -5.51
C ALA A 59 3.14 4.59 -4.40
N MET A 60 3.28 3.26 -4.43
CA MET A 60 4.10 2.56 -3.46
C MET A 60 4.75 1.33 -4.07
N THR A 61 5.92 0.98 -3.55
CA THR A 61 6.62 -0.25 -3.90
C THR A 61 7.38 -0.76 -2.69
N GLY A 62 7.49 -2.07 -2.56
CA GLY A 62 8.19 -2.72 -1.45
C GLY A 62 7.78 -4.17 -1.32
N GLU A 63 8.74 -5.01 -0.98
CA GLU A 63 8.46 -6.34 -0.48
C GLU A 63 8.06 -6.26 0.98
N ILE A 64 7.19 -7.15 1.44
CA ILE A 64 6.75 -7.20 2.83
C ILE A 64 7.01 -8.57 3.45
N THR A 65 7.55 -8.58 4.66
CA THR A 65 7.67 -9.80 5.47
C THR A 65 6.39 -10.05 6.26
N LEU A 66 6.22 -11.28 6.78
CA LEU A 66 5.11 -11.63 7.67
C LEU A 66 5.05 -10.77 8.94
N HIS A 67 6.18 -10.21 9.37
CA HIS A 67 6.25 -9.31 10.51
C HIS A 67 6.02 -7.83 10.16
N GLY A 68 5.70 -7.55 8.89
CA GLY A 68 5.43 -6.19 8.43
C GLY A 68 6.68 -5.33 8.22
N LYS A 69 7.88 -5.93 8.14
CA LYS A 69 9.07 -5.21 7.68
C LYS A 69 8.99 -5.01 6.17
N VAL A 70 9.31 -3.80 5.71
CA VAL A 70 9.42 -3.48 4.29
C VAL A 70 10.86 -3.73 3.86
N LEU A 71 11.03 -4.53 2.80
CA LEU A 71 12.32 -4.90 2.24
C LEU A 71 12.60 -4.18 0.93
N PRO A 72 13.88 -4.00 0.57
CA PRO A 72 14.29 -3.28 -0.63
C PRO A 72 13.86 -4.00 -1.91
N ILE A 73 13.74 -3.21 -2.99
CA ILE A 73 13.32 -3.67 -4.32
C ILE A 73 14.32 -3.21 -5.39
N GLY A 74 14.26 -3.84 -6.55
CA GLY A 74 14.97 -3.37 -7.73
C GLY A 74 14.12 -2.47 -8.63
N GLY A 75 14.79 -1.71 -9.52
CA GLY A 75 14.14 -0.90 -10.54
C GLY A 75 13.42 0.33 -9.99
N LEU A 76 13.96 0.96 -8.95
CA LEU A 76 13.36 2.17 -8.38
C LEU A 76 13.30 3.31 -9.41
N ARG A 77 14.32 3.44 -10.27
CA ARG A 77 14.39 4.44 -11.33
C ARG A 77 13.19 4.35 -12.28
N GLU A 78 12.92 3.16 -12.81
CA GLU A 78 11.82 2.93 -13.76
C GLU A 78 10.46 3.13 -13.11
N LYS A 79 10.29 2.65 -11.88
CA LYS A 79 9.05 2.77 -11.11
C LYS A 79 8.73 4.21 -10.76
N SER A 80 9.72 4.98 -10.33
CA SER A 80 9.54 6.40 -10.01
C SER A 80 9.24 7.24 -11.26
N MET A 81 9.90 6.94 -12.38
CA MET A 81 9.60 7.58 -13.67
C MET A 81 8.17 7.25 -14.13
N ALA A 82 7.70 6.02 -13.95
CA ALA A 82 6.33 5.63 -14.28
C ALA A 82 5.31 6.36 -13.40
N ALA A 83 5.57 6.49 -12.11
CA ALA A 83 4.73 7.25 -11.18
C ALA A 83 4.66 8.74 -11.59
N TYR A 84 5.79 9.36 -11.88
CA TYR A 84 5.86 10.74 -12.36
C TYR A 84 5.03 10.96 -13.64
N LYS A 85 5.18 10.08 -14.64
CA LYS A 85 4.39 10.14 -15.89
C LYS A 85 2.89 9.94 -15.68
N ALA A 86 2.51 9.23 -14.64
CA ALA A 86 1.11 9.06 -14.24
C ALA A 86 0.55 10.25 -13.42
N GLY A 87 1.36 11.29 -13.19
CA GLY A 87 0.96 12.46 -12.39
C GLY A 87 0.93 12.21 -10.88
N ILE A 88 1.64 11.16 -10.41
CA ILE A 88 1.76 10.86 -8.99
C ILE A 88 2.90 11.71 -8.40
N HIS A 89 2.62 12.39 -7.30
CA HIS A 89 3.57 13.27 -6.64
C HIS A 89 4.13 12.70 -5.34
N THR A 90 3.63 11.58 -4.85
CA THR A 90 4.13 10.94 -3.63
C THR A 90 4.39 9.45 -3.91
N VAL A 91 5.62 9.00 -3.65
CA VAL A 91 6.01 7.60 -3.82
C VAL A 91 6.58 7.06 -2.52
N ILE A 92 5.95 6.02 -1.98
CA ILE A 92 6.44 5.31 -0.80
C ILE A 92 7.43 4.25 -1.26
N ILE A 93 8.63 4.29 -0.70
CA ILE A 93 9.74 3.39 -1.03
C ILE A 93 10.29 2.71 0.23
N PRO A 94 10.93 1.54 0.11
CA PRO A 94 11.67 0.98 1.23
C PRO A 94 12.78 1.93 1.71
N GLU A 95 12.98 2.04 3.02
CA GLU A 95 14.04 2.87 3.60
C GLU A 95 15.43 2.47 3.07
N GLU A 96 15.65 1.18 2.85
CA GLU A 96 16.91 0.64 2.34
C GLU A 96 17.20 1.03 0.87
N ASN A 97 16.19 1.53 0.12
CA ASN A 97 16.37 2.06 -1.24
C ASN A 97 16.69 3.57 -1.29
N LEU A 98 16.88 4.24 -0.16
CA LEU A 98 17.26 5.66 -0.17
C LEU A 98 18.53 5.95 -0.99
N PRO A 99 19.60 5.11 -0.96
CA PRO A 99 20.77 5.33 -1.80
C PRO A 99 20.46 5.26 -3.30
N ASP A 100 19.48 4.45 -3.72
CA ASP A 100 19.12 4.28 -5.14
C ASP A 100 18.45 5.55 -5.73
N LEU A 101 18.07 6.52 -4.89
CA LEU A 101 17.56 7.81 -5.35
C LEU A 101 18.61 8.62 -6.13
N GLU A 102 19.89 8.33 -5.96
CA GLU A 102 20.96 8.95 -6.75
C GLU A 102 20.87 8.57 -8.23
N GLU A 103 20.32 7.38 -8.55
CA GLU A 103 20.11 6.89 -9.90
C GLU A 103 18.82 7.41 -10.55
N VAL A 104 17.91 7.98 -9.76
CA VAL A 104 16.65 8.53 -10.24
C VAL A 104 16.88 9.85 -10.94
N ASP A 105 16.22 10.07 -12.08
CA ASP A 105 16.28 11.30 -12.87
C ASP A 105 16.01 12.54 -12.00
N GLU A 106 16.79 13.60 -12.22
CA GLU A 106 16.71 14.84 -11.44
C GLU A 106 15.30 15.47 -11.53
N THR A 107 14.72 15.48 -12.72
CA THR A 107 13.34 15.98 -12.92
C THR A 107 12.33 15.23 -12.05
N VAL A 108 12.48 13.92 -11.92
CA VAL A 108 11.59 13.11 -11.07
C VAL A 108 11.82 13.44 -9.61
N ARG A 109 13.08 13.59 -9.18
CA ARG A 109 13.40 13.93 -7.78
C ARG A 109 12.90 15.31 -7.36
N GLU A 110 12.81 16.26 -8.29
CA GLU A 110 12.27 17.59 -8.04
C GLU A 110 10.73 17.62 -7.90
N HIS A 111 10.04 16.70 -8.58
CA HIS A 111 8.57 16.72 -8.67
C HIS A 111 7.88 15.63 -7.85
N VAL A 112 8.62 14.63 -7.39
CA VAL A 112 8.10 13.50 -6.64
C VAL A 112 8.68 13.51 -5.22
N THR A 113 7.81 13.49 -4.24
CA THR A 113 8.19 13.33 -2.83
C THR A 113 8.34 11.85 -2.52
N PHE A 114 9.54 11.42 -2.15
CA PHE A 114 9.83 10.06 -1.73
C PHE A 114 9.66 9.92 -0.22
N VAL A 115 8.81 8.97 0.20
CA VAL A 115 8.56 8.67 1.61
C VAL A 115 9.19 7.33 1.95
N PRO A 116 10.30 7.31 2.73
CA PRO A 116 10.93 6.06 3.12
C PRO A 116 10.09 5.34 4.17
N ALA A 117 9.86 4.06 3.96
CA ALA A 117 9.11 3.21 4.86
C ALA A 117 9.95 1.99 5.29
N LYS A 118 10.06 1.80 6.60
CA LYS A 118 10.71 0.65 7.21
C LYS A 118 9.71 -0.45 7.57
N THR A 119 8.49 -0.05 7.87
CA THR A 119 7.41 -0.94 8.30
C THR A 119 6.13 -0.67 7.53
N LEU A 120 5.26 -1.69 7.50
CA LEU A 120 3.92 -1.56 6.91
C LEU A 120 3.11 -0.45 7.59
N ASP A 121 3.29 -0.23 8.89
CA ASP A 121 2.55 0.83 9.59
C ASP A 121 2.89 2.22 9.04
N THR A 122 4.15 2.46 8.67
CA THR A 122 4.56 3.70 8.00
C THR A 122 3.86 3.84 6.64
N VAL A 123 3.77 2.75 5.86
CA VAL A 123 3.07 2.72 4.58
C VAL A 123 1.59 3.07 4.78
N LEU A 124 0.91 2.38 5.70
CA LEU A 124 -0.52 2.53 5.94
C LEU A 124 -0.88 3.93 6.47
N ASN A 125 -0.08 4.47 7.39
CA ASN A 125 -0.30 5.82 7.93
C ASN A 125 -0.12 6.90 6.87
N THR A 126 0.70 6.65 5.85
CA THR A 126 0.91 7.58 4.74
C THR A 126 -0.16 7.42 3.65
N ALA A 127 -0.52 6.17 3.34
CA ALA A 127 -1.35 5.83 2.19
C ALA A 127 -2.86 5.87 2.49
N LEU A 128 -3.29 5.51 3.70
CA LEU A 128 -4.71 5.48 4.04
C LEU A 128 -5.21 6.85 4.46
N VAL A 129 -6.39 7.21 3.98
CA VAL A 129 -7.10 8.38 4.49
C VAL A 129 -7.34 8.18 6.00
N PRO A 130 -7.10 9.21 6.84
CA PRO A 130 -7.39 9.12 8.26
C PRO A 130 -8.82 8.64 8.51
N ALA A 131 -9.02 7.77 9.52
CA ALA A 131 -10.36 7.40 9.91
C ALA A 131 -11.11 8.65 10.39
N GLU A 132 -12.27 8.94 9.82
CA GLU A 132 -13.18 9.91 10.42
C GLU A 132 -13.58 9.41 11.81
N PRO A 133 -13.75 10.29 12.81
CA PRO A 133 -14.17 9.88 14.14
C PRO A 133 -15.48 9.13 14.01
N ALA A 134 -15.50 7.92 14.56
CA ALA A 134 -16.53 6.88 14.40
C ALA A 134 -17.94 7.38 14.67
N ALA A 135 -18.68 7.79 13.64
CA ALA A 135 -20.12 8.00 13.69
C ALA A 135 -20.87 7.20 12.60
N GLU A 136 -20.24 6.75 11.50
CA GLU A 136 -20.96 6.16 10.37
C GLU A 136 -20.33 4.90 9.73
N ALA A 137 -19.22 4.37 10.25
CA ALA A 137 -18.47 3.28 9.60
C ALA A 137 -19.11 1.87 9.74
N GLN A 138 -20.20 1.71 10.48
CA GLN A 138 -20.79 0.38 10.70
C GLN A 138 -21.74 -0.09 9.58
N THR A 139 -22.15 0.79 8.68
CA THR A 139 -23.14 0.45 7.63
C THR A 139 -22.48 -0.03 6.32
N ALA A 140 -21.30 0.46 5.98
CA ALA A 140 -20.66 0.14 4.70
C ALA A 140 -20.00 -1.26 4.65
N ALA A 141 -19.48 -1.75 5.77
CA ALA A 141 -18.83 -3.07 5.80
C ALA A 141 -19.83 -4.24 5.69
N ALA A 142 -21.09 -4.02 6.06
CA ALA A 142 -22.14 -5.04 5.96
C ALA A 142 -22.69 -5.21 4.54
N GLU A 143 -22.60 -4.18 3.70
CA GLU A 143 -23.10 -4.22 2.32
C GLU A 143 -22.10 -4.83 1.33
N LEU A 144 -20.79 -4.77 1.62
CA LEU A 144 -19.74 -5.33 0.75
C LEU A 144 -19.62 -6.86 0.78
N CYS A 145 -20.18 -7.50 1.81
CA CYS A 145 -20.18 -8.97 1.93
C CYS A 145 -21.36 -9.66 1.21
N HIS A 146 -22.19 -8.91 0.47
CA HIS A 146 -23.39 -9.44 -0.21
C HIS A 146 -23.40 -9.22 -1.73
N VAL A 147 -22.23 -8.96 -2.37
CA VAL A 147 -22.14 -8.89 -3.83
C VAL A 147 -21.29 -10.00 -4.39
#